data_67ffbc517d2c6444080957d5fd223e0e
#
_entry.id   67ffbc517d2c6444080957d5fd223e0e
#
_cell.length_a   1.000
_cell.length_b   1.000
_cell.length_c   1.000
_cell.angle_alpha   90.00
_cell.angle_beta   90.00
_cell.angle_gamma   90.00
#
_symmetry.space_group_name_H-M   'P 1'
#
loop_
_entity.id
_entity.type
_entity.pdbx_description
1 polymer ?
#
loop_
_entity_poly.entity_id
_entity_poly.type
_entity_poly.pdbx_seq_one_letter_code
_entity_poly.pdbx_strand_id
1 'polypeptide(L)'
;MPETHGAPRRRDERSQPSRSRDASGRDAPLYGALDLGTNNCRLLIARPSREGFRVVDSFSRIVRLGEGLSRTGLLDPRAMDRAYDALALCAERIVRKGVDSARLSAVATQACRAAENGADFIDRVRKGTGLRLRIIDPAEEARLAVEGCLNLIDPKAEAVLVIDVGGGSTEMSWLKRSGTDWTTTAWMSAPVGVVTLAERHPEPPNSGEAWYEAMVADMGAAIAAGGIVDEPMLDLFRQNRAHLVGTSGAITSLAGIHLNLPRYNRDRVDGLWMTRADCEAAADRLKALGPDGRAREACIGPDRADLVLAGAAILEAVQRAWPSERVRVADRGLREGLLLQRMREDKKPPRGRRRRRGRGRPAPAA
;
A
#
# COMPACT_ATOMS: atom_id res chain seq x y z
N MET A 1 32.57 -27.25 55.16
CA MET A 1 33.43 -26.22 54.59
C MET A 1 34.25 -26.84 53.48
N PRO A 2 34.19 -26.39 52.23
CA PRO A 2 34.66 -25.11 51.75
C PRO A 2 33.65 -24.41 50.85
N GLU A 3 33.84 -23.07 50.80
CA GLU A 3 33.11 -22.12 50.00
C GLU A 3 33.43 -22.22 48.51
N THR A 4 32.40 -22.15 47.65
CA THR A 4 32.61 -21.97 46.22
C THR A 4 32.14 -20.59 45.78
N HIS A 5 33.11 -19.76 45.35
CA HIS A 5 32.97 -18.45 44.81
C HIS A 5 32.09 -18.47 43.52
N GLY A 6 31.04 -17.69 43.53
CA GLY A 6 30.24 -17.39 42.34
C GLY A 6 30.95 -16.37 41.44
N ALA A 7 31.11 -16.75 40.16
CA ALA A 7 31.59 -15.85 39.12
C ALA A 7 30.53 -14.83 38.73
N PRO A 8 30.88 -13.56 38.38
CA PRO A 8 29.90 -12.56 37.97
C PRO A 8 29.36 -12.85 36.57
N ARG A 9 28.02 -12.84 36.45
CA ARG A 9 27.30 -12.91 35.17
C ARG A 9 27.68 -11.71 34.31
N ARG A 10 28.21 -11.97 33.13
CA ARG A 10 28.42 -10.97 32.07
C ARG A 10 27.06 -10.38 31.69
N ARG A 11 26.97 -9.06 31.71
CA ARG A 11 25.85 -8.28 31.16
C ARG A 11 25.84 -8.48 29.65
N ASP A 12 24.72 -8.95 29.11
CA ASP A 12 24.43 -8.91 27.66
C ASP A 12 24.51 -7.47 27.19
N GLU A 13 25.52 -7.16 26.43
CA GLU A 13 25.57 -5.93 25.61
C GLU A 13 24.48 -6.05 24.53
N ARG A 14 23.37 -5.37 24.75
CA ARG A 14 22.36 -5.15 23.72
C ARG A 14 23.04 -4.46 22.54
N SER A 15 23.22 -5.16 21.45
CA SER A 15 23.74 -4.66 20.19
C SER A 15 22.86 -3.49 19.73
N GLN A 16 23.42 -2.27 19.78
CA GLN A 16 22.80 -1.10 19.16
C GLN A 16 22.69 -1.37 17.65
N PRO A 17 21.55 -1.04 17.00
CA PRO A 17 21.42 -1.21 15.56
C PRO A 17 22.47 -0.35 14.84
N SER A 18 23.29 -0.98 14.01
CA SER A 18 24.33 -0.31 13.24
C SER A 18 23.73 0.80 12.38
N ARG A 19 24.16 2.04 12.57
CA ARG A 19 23.81 3.15 11.69
C ARG A 19 24.43 2.90 10.31
N SER A 20 23.60 2.79 9.28
CA SER A 20 24.09 2.72 7.90
C SER A 20 24.70 4.07 7.51
N ARG A 21 26.01 4.09 7.21
CA ARG A 21 26.72 5.27 6.71
C ARG A 21 26.76 5.22 5.18
N ASP A 22 26.73 6.37 4.53
CA ASP A 22 27.02 6.48 3.10
C ASP A 22 28.53 6.31 2.82
N ALA A 23 28.93 6.33 1.54
CA ALA A 23 30.32 6.20 1.12
C ALA A 23 31.24 7.33 1.63
N SER A 24 30.68 8.44 2.15
CA SER A 24 31.39 9.58 2.74
C SER A 24 31.51 9.50 4.27
N GLY A 25 31.00 8.43 4.90
CA GLY A 25 30.99 8.24 6.36
C GLY A 25 29.89 9.02 7.10
N ARG A 26 29.00 9.71 6.37
CA ARG A 26 27.85 10.41 6.93
C ARG A 26 26.65 9.46 7.08
N ASP A 27 25.74 9.77 8.00
CA ASP A 27 24.47 9.06 8.08
C ASP A 27 23.68 9.25 6.77
N ALA A 28 23.32 8.15 6.11
CA ALA A 28 22.53 8.20 4.87
C ALA A 28 21.22 9.00 5.10
N PRO A 29 20.80 9.83 4.12
CA PRO A 29 19.65 10.71 4.28
C PRO A 29 18.35 9.95 4.55
N LEU A 30 17.41 10.59 5.26
CA LEU A 30 16.07 10.07 5.49
C LEU A 30 15.13 10.48 4.37
N TYR A 31 14.27 9.57 3.98
CA TYR A 31 13.19 9.77 3.02
C TYR A 31 11.85 9.48 3.68
N GLY A 32 10.82 10.23 3.33
CA GLY A 32 9.46 10.05 3.80
C GLY A 32 8.48 9.79 2.66
N ALA A 33 7.53 8.88 2.89
CA ALA A 33 6.36 8.68 2.05
C ALA A 33 5.10 8.77 2.92
N LEU A 34 4.22 9.71 2.61
CA LEU A 34 2.95 9.93 3.27
C LEU A 34 1.83 9.64 2.27
N ASP A 35 0.92 8.80 2.66
CA ASP A 35 -0.24 8.36 1.90
C ASP A 35 -1.52 8.62 2.69
N LEU A 36 -2.38 9.48 2.15
CA LEU A 36 -3.73 9.72 2.62
C LEU A 36 -4.73 9.00 1.72
N GLY A 37 -5.07 7.79 2.11
CA GLY A 37 -6.06 6.97 1.43
C GLY A 37 -7.51 7.23 1.89
N THR A 38 -8.44 6.51 1.28
CA THR A 38 -9.87 6.55 1.62
C THR A 38 -10.14 6.08 3.05
N ASN A 39 -9.41 5.07 3.52
CA ASN A 39 -9.61 4.50 4.86
C ASN A 39 -8.47 4.84 5.83
N ASN A 40 -7.25 4.99 5.37
CA ASN A 40 -6.07 5.10 6.22
C ASN A 40 -5.22 6.33 5.89
N CYS A 41 -4.62 6.92 6.93
CA CYS A 41 -3.48 7.83 6.81
C CYS A 41 -2.21 7.07 7.23
N ARG A 42 -1.21 7.00 6.35
CA ARG A 42 0.00 6.20 6.55
C ARG A 42 1.27 7.00 6.25
N LEU A 43 2.25 6.92 7.15
CA LEU A 43 3.59 7.49 6.95
C LEU A 43 4.63 6.38 7.03
N LEU A 44 5.61 6.42 6.14
CA LEU A 44 6.79 5.56 6.16
C LEU A 44 8.04 6.44 6.06
N ILE A 45 8.98 6.28 7.00
CA ILE A 45 10.28 6.96 6.97
C ILE A 45 11.37 5.89 6.88
N ALA A 46 12.27 6.04 5.92
CA ALA A 46 13.29 5.05 5.65
C ALA A 46 14.63 5.67 5.23
N ARG A 47 15.70 4.87 5.34
CA ARG A 47 17.03 5.16 4.79
C ARG A 47 17.34 4.21 3.64
N PRO A 48 18.06 4.64 2.60
CA PRO A 48 18.57 3.75 1.57
C PRO A 48 19.41 2.62 2.18
N SER A 49 19.31 1.42 1.62
CA SER A 49 20.13 0.25 1.93
C SER A 49 20.60 -0.45 0.64
N ARG A 50 21.44 -1.49 0.77
CA ARG A 50 21.89 -2.28 -0.39
C ARG A 50 20.72 -3.04 -1.04
N GLU A 51 19.74 -3.44 -0.25
CA GLU A 51 18.56 -4.20 -0.69
C GLU A 51 17.32 -3.31 -0.94
N GLY A 52 17.53 -2.00 -1.18
CA GLY A 52 16.47 -1.03 -1.38
C GLY A 52 16.43 0.04 -0.28
N PHE A 53 15.72 -0.22 0.83
CA PHE A 53 15.67 0.70 1.97
C PHE A 53 15.44 -0.05 3.30
N ARG A 54 15.78 0.61 4.41
CA ARG A 54 15.51 0.16 5.76
C ARG A 54 14.55 1.13 6.45
N VAL A 55 13.46 0.61 6.97
CA VAL A 55 12.45 1.39 7.70
C VAL A 55 13.05 1.92 9.01
N VAL A 56 12.85 3.20 9.27
CA VAL A 56 13.30 3.92 10.49
C VAL A 56 12.11 4.27 11.38
N ASP A 57 10.98 4.62 10.79
CA ASP A 57 9.73 4.89 11.51
C ASP A 57 8.53 4.61 10.59
N SER A 58 7.42 4.21 11.18
CA SER A 58 6.16 4.03 10.47
C SER A 58 4.99 4.48 11.34
N PHE A 59 3.96 5.01 10.68
CA PHE A 59 2.70 5.37 11.32
C PHE A 59 1.54 4.94 10.42
N SER A 60 0.48 4.44 11.03
CA SER A 60 -0.77 4.12 10.35
C SER A 60 -1.93 4.43 11.28
N ARG A 61 -2.94 5.13 10.78
CA ARG A 61 -4.19 5.40 11.49
C ARG A 61 -5.36 5.25 10.55
N ILE A 62 -6.40 4.56 11.00
CA ILE A 62 -7.68 4.50 10.31
C ILE A 62 -8.37 5.85 10.52
N VAL A 63 -8.73 6.52 9.43
CA VAL A 63 -9.35 7.87 9.43
C VAL A 63 -10.73 7.86 8.78
N ARG A 64 -11.05 6.80 7.97
CA ARG A 64 -12.32 6.64 7.25
C ARG A 64 -12.71 7.91 6.50
N LEU A 65 -11.76 8.51 5.78
CA LEU A 65 -11.96 9.79 5.07
C LEU A 65 -13.05 9.69 4.01
N GLY A 66 -13.19 8.51 3.38
CA GLY A 66 -14.20 8.28 2.33
C GLY A 66 -15.55 7.78 2.85
N GLU A 67 -15.77 7.76 4.18
CA GLU A 67 -17.05 7.34 4.76
C GLU A 67 -18.19 8.23 4.24
N GLY A 68 -19.24 7.62 3.65
CA GLY A 68 -20.39 8.31 3.10
C GLY A 68 -20.15 9.07 1.79
N LEU A 69 -18.93 9.13 1.27
CA LEU A 69 -18.57 9.86 0.05
C LEU A 69 -19.37 9.38 -1.17
N SER A 70 -19.58 8.07 -1.28
CA SER A 70 -20.35 7.46 -2.39
C SER A 70 -21.80 7.97 -2.50
N ARG A 71 -22.39 8.44 -1.39
CA ARG A 71 -23.77 8.93 -1.31
C ARG A 71 -23.87 10.44 -1.45
N THR A 72 -22.88 11.17 -0.93
CA THR A 72 -22.95 12.63 -0.77
C THR A 72 -22.13 13.40 -1.78
N GLY A 73 -21.10 12.77 -2.38
CA GLY A 73 -20.10 13.45 -3.20
C GLY A 73 -19.13 14.33 -2.40
N LEU A 74 -19.26 14.38 -1.06
CA LEU A 74 -18.49 15.24 -0.17
C LEU A 74 -17.77 14.44 0.91
N LEU A 75 -16.58 14.88 1.31
CA LEU A 75 -15.94 14.41 2.55
C LEU A 75 -16.72 14.91 3.76
N ASP A 76 -17.02 14.00 4.68
CA ASP A 76 -17.69 14.33 5.93
C ASP A 76 -16.77 15.20 6.84
N PRO A 77 -17.29 16.26 7.48
CA PRO A 77 -16.49 17.13 8.34
C PRO A 77 -15.77 16.39 9.48
N ARG A 78 -16.41 15.41 10.12
CA ARG A 78 -15.78 14.61 11.20
C ARG A 78 -14.69 13.71 10.66
N ALA A 79 -14.87 13.16 9.44
CA ALA A 79 -13.85 12.37 8.78
C ALA A 79 -12.64 13.23 8.37
N MET A 80 -12.89 14.45 7.90
CA MET A 80 -11.83 15.44 7.63
C MET A 80 -11.06 15.81 8.90
N ASP A 81 -11.71 15.96 10.05
CA ASP A 81 -11.05 16.26 11.32
C ASP A 81 -10.18 15.09 11.78
N ARG A 82 -10.69 13.84 11.73
CA ARG A 82 -9.88 12.63 12.04
C ARG A 82 -8.65 12.53 11.15
N ALA A 83 -8.80 12.82 9.86
CA ALA A 83 -7.69 12.78 8.90
C ALA A 83 -6.69 13.92 9.15
N TYR A 84 -7.17 15.11 9.46
CA TYR A 84 -6.33 16.27 9.81
C TYR A 84 -5.46 15.97 11.04
N ASP A 85 -6.04 15.43 12.11
CA ASP A 85 -5.30 15.06 13.33
C ASP A 85 -4.22 14.00 13.06
N ALA A 86 -4.54 13.02 12.21
CA ALA A 86 -3.55 12.01 11.80
C ALA A 86 -2.41 12.65 10.99
N LEU A 87 -2.71 13.58 10.10
CA LEU A 87 -1.71 14.30 9.29
C LEU A 87 -0.86 15.25 10.13
N ALA A 88 -1.43 15.92 11.14
CA ALA A 88 -0.69 16.74 12.10
C ALA A 88 0.36 15.90 12.85
N LEU A 89 -0.01 14.72 13.34
CA LEU A 89 0.92 13.76 13.96
C LEU A 89 2.00 13.29 12.99
N CYS A 90 1.67 13.11 11.70
CA CYS A 90 2.67 12.79 10.68
C CYS A 90 3.66 13.94 10.50
N ALA A 91 3.19 15.20 10.44
CA ALA A 91 4.05 16.38 10.32
C ALA A 91 5.04 16.49 11.50
N GLU A 92 4.55 16.31 12.73
CA GLU A 92 5.41 16.28 13.92
C GLU A 92 6.48 15.17 13.86
N ARG A 93 6.12 13.96 13.42
CA ARG A 93 7.05 12.84 13.26
C ARG A 93 8.12 13.14 12.21
N ILE A 94 7.73 13.71 11.07
CA ILE A 94 8.63 14.11 9.98
C ILE A 94 9.67 15.11 10.49
N VAL A 95 9.23 16.17 11.19
CA VAL A 95 10.12 17.19 11.78
C VAL A 95 11.03 16.55 12.84
N ARG A 96 10.48 15.79 13.80
CA ARG A 96 11.25 15.15 14.86
C ARG A 96 12.31 14.18 14.34
N LYS A 97 12.06 13.51 13.22
CA LYS A 97 13.04 12.60 12.58
C LYS A 97 14.03 13.34 11.69
N GLY A 98 13.81 14.63 11.40
CA GLY A 98 14.69 15.43 10.53
C GLY A 98 14.60 15.00 9.05
N VAL A 99 13.43 14.62 8.56
CA VAL A 99 13.20 14.35 7.13
C VAL A 99 13.16 15.69 6.39
N ASP A 100 14.06 15.86 5.43
CA ASP A 100 14.06 17.03 4.54
C ASP A 100 12.79 17.06 3.68
N SER A 101 12.14 18.22 3.58
CA SER A 101 10.95 18.41 2.75
C SER A 101 11.17 18.04 1.28
N ALA A 102 12.40 18.22 0.77
CA ALA A 102 12.80 17.81 -0.57
C ALA A 102 12.87 16.26 -0.72
N ARG A 103 12.93 15.51 0.37
CA ARG A 103 12.92 14.03 0.40
C ARG A 103 11.62 13.43 0.95
N LEU A 104 10.58 14.26 1.08
CA LEU A 104 9.24 13.84 1.43
C LEU A 104 8.37 13.78 0.18
N SER A 105 7.74 12.63 -0.05
CA SER A 105 6.63 12.48 -1.01
C SER A 105 5.34 12.31 -0.22
N ALA A 106 4.38 13.21 -0.43
CA ALA A 106 3.09 13.18 0.25
C ALA A 106 1.96 13.21 -0.79
N VAL A 107 1.10 12.20 -0.74
CA VAL A 107 0.00 12.03 -1.71
C VAL A 107 -1.33 11.82 -1.00
N ALA A 108 -2.40 12.17 -1.71
CA ALA A 108 -3.77 11.81 -1.40
C ALA A 108 -4.37 11.09 -2.60
N THR A 109 -5.26 10.12 -2.33
CA THR A 109 -5.78 9.22 -3.36
C THR A 109 -7.28 9.38 -3.56
N GLN A 110 -8.00 8.32 -3.80
CA GLN A 110 -9.36 8.26 -4.31
C GLN A 110 -10.34 9.17 -3.53
N ALA A 111 -10.36 9.17 -2.20
CA ALA A 111 -11.33 9.99 -1.45
C ALA A 111 -11.19 11.48 -1.73
N CYS A 112 -9.97 12.02 -1.72
CA CYS A 112 -9.73 13.43 -2.03
C CYS A 112 -9.94 13.75 -3.52
N ARG A 113 -9.69 12.77 -4.41
CA ARG A 113 -9.85 12.90 -5.86
C ARG A 113 -11.32 12.95 -6.27
N ALA A 114 -12.16 12.12 -5.63
CA ALA A 114 -13.58 12.00 -5.96
C ALA A 114 -14.48 13.05 -5.29
N ALA A 115 -14.06 13.63 -4.18
CA ALA A 115 -14.87 14.56 -3.41
C ALA A 115 -14.82 15.98 -3.98
N GLU A 116 -15.96 16.64 -4.08
CA GLU A 116 -16.07 18.05 -4.50
C GLU A 116 -15.26 18.99 -3.58
N ASN A 117 -15.23 18.73 -2.26
CA ASN A 117 -14.48 19.48 -1.26
C ASN A 117 -13.07 18.93 -0.98
N GLY A 118 -12.60 18.00 -1.80
CA GLY A 118 -11.29 17.35 -1.59
C GLY A 118 -10.12 18.34 -1.68
N ALA A 119 -10.13 19.23 -2.67
CA ALA A 119 -9.09 20.24 -2.84
C ALA A 119 -9.05 21.24 -1.66
N ASP A 120 -10.20 21.66 -1.15
CA ASP A 120 -10.31 22.56 0.01
C ASP A 120 -9.75 21.90 1.28
N PHE A 121 -9.99 20.60 1.45
CA PHE A 121 -9.42 19.83 2.54
C PHE A 121 -7.88 19.77 2.46
N ILE A 122 -7.31 19.49 1.28
CA ILE A 122 -5.85 19.49 1.08
C ILE A 122 -5.26 20.88 1.37
N ASP A 123 -5.94 21.96 1.00
CA ASP A 123 -5.51 23.33 1.28
C ASP A 123 -5.56 23.65 2.79
N ARG A 124 -6.61 23.19 3.50
CA ARG A 124 -6.70 23.26 4.97
C ARG A 124 -5.51 22.55 5.62
N VAL A 125 -5.18 21.35 5.18
CA VAL A 125 -4.03 20.56 5.69
C VAL A 125 -2.73 21.32 5.47
N ARG A 126 -2.51 21.84 4.26
CA ARG A 126 -1.30 22.61 3.92
C ARG A 126 -1.14 23.84 4.83
N LYS A 127 -2.21 24.59 5.07
CA LYS A 127 -2.20 25.78 5.92
C LYS A 127 -1.92 25.47 7.39
N GLY A 128 -2.48 24.37 7.91
CA GLY A 128 -2.37 24.04 9.34
C GLY A 128 -1.16 23.20 9.72
N THR A 129 -0.65 22.35 8.80
CA THR A 129 0.44 21.41 9.11
C THR A 129 1.73 21.66 8.32
N GLY A 130 1.69 22.48 7.28
CA GLY A 130 2.80 22.67 6.34
C GLY A 130 3.01 21.52 5.35
N LEU A 131 2.27 20.42 5.46
CA LEU A 131 2.34 19.29 4.54
C LEU A 131 1.78 19.68 3.17
N ARG A 132 2.49 19.30 2.11
CA ARG A 132 2.08 19.53 0.72
C ARG A 132 1.68 18.21 0.08
N LEU A 133 0.45 17.78 0.31
CA LEU A 133 -0.10 16.60 -0.34
C LEU A 133 -0.47 16.92 -1.78
N ARG A 134 -0.19 15.98 -2.68
CA ARG A 134 -0.60 16.02 -4.08
C ARG A 134 -1.67 14.94 -4.31
N ILE A 135 -2.80 15.30 -4.85
CA ILE A 135 -3.80 14.32 -5.29
C ILE A 135 -3.24 13.64 -6.54
N ILE A 136 -3.09 12.31 -6.50
CA ILE A 136 -2.58 11.52 -7.62
C ILE A 136 -3.73 10.89 -8.40
N ASP A 137 -3.50 10.66 -9.69
CA ASP A 137 -4.43 9.94 -10.54
C ASP A 137 -4.33 8.42 -10.33
N PRO A 138 -5.33 7.63 -10.80
CA PRO A 138 -5.33 6.17 -10.62
C PRO A 138 -4.17 5.46 -11.32
N ALA A 139 -3.70 5.99 -12.45
CA ALA A 139 -2.59 5.38 -13.19
C ALA A 139 -1.27 5.52 -12.42
N GLU A 140 -1.04 6.67 -11.81
CA GLU A 140 0.11 6.88 -10.93
C GLU A 140 0.02 6.02 -9.66
N GLU A 141 -1.17 5.91 -9.07
CA GLU A 141 -1.43 5.06 -7.89
C GLU A 141 -1.09 3.60 -8.20
N ALA A 142 -1.63 3.04 -9.29
CA ALA A 142 -1.34 1.68 -9.76
C ALA A 142 0.16 1.45 -10.03
N ARG A 143 0.81 2.37 -10.75
CA ARG A 143 2.25 2.29 -11.05
C ARG A 143 3.10 2.26 -9.79
N LEU A 144 2.78 3.10 -8.79
CA LEU A 144 3.52 3.14 -7.53
C LEU A 144 3.31 1.89 -6.69
N ALA A 145 2.09 1.34 -6.66
CA ALA A 145 1.79 0.07 -6.00
C ALA A 145 2.61 -1.08 -6.61
N VAL A 146 2.64 -1.18 -7.94
CA VAL A 146 3.49 -2.14 -8.66
C VAL A 146 4.95 -2.00 -8.24
N GLU A 147 5.49 -0.78 -8.28
CA GLU A 147 6.89 -0.53 -7.95
C GLU A 147 7.25 -0.95 -6.52
N GLY A 148 6.35 -0.73 -5.57
CA GLY A 148 6.51 -1.18 -4.18
C GLY A 148 6.53 -2.70 -4.02
N CYS A 149 5.93 -3.44 -4.95
CA CYS A 149 5.74 -4.89 -4.89
C CYS A 149 6.71 -5.70 -5.77
N LEU A 150 7.48 -5.08 -6.69
CA LEU A 150 8.30 -5.79 -7.69
C LEU A 150 9.21 -6.88 -7.10
N ASN A 151 9.79 -6.64 -5.92
CA ASN A 151 10.70 -7.58 -5.26
C ASN A 151 10.00 -8.83 -4.70
N LEU A 152 8.66 -8.86 -4.69
CA LEU A 152 7.88 -10.02 -4.23
C LEU A 152 7.45 -10.94 -5.36
N ILE A 153 7.64 -10.53 -6.60
CA ILE A 153 7.29 -11.33 -7.77
C ILE A 153 8.19 -12.57 -7.83
N ASP A 154 7.56 -13.74 -8.06
CA ASP A 154 8.29 -14.98 -8.27
C ASP A 154 9.21 -14.86 -9.50
N PRO A 155 10.53 -15.04 -9.35
CA PRO A 155 11.45 -14.97 -10.46
C PRO A 155 11.21 -16.02 -11.56
N LYS A 156 10.38 -17.04 -11.33
CA LYS A 156 10.01 -18.05 -12.31
C LYS A 156 8.70 -17.73 -13.05
N ALA A 157 7.89 -16.79 -12.56
CA ALA A 157 6.63 -16.43 -13.21
C ALA A 157 6.88 -15.72 -14.56
N GLU A 158 5.98 -15.89 -15.51
CA GLU A 158 5.99 -15.23 -16.82
C GLU A 158 5.06 -14.04 -16.87
N ALA A 159 4.01 -14.07 -16.04
CA ALA A 159 3.11 -12.97 -15.84
C ALA A 159 2.71 -12.81 -14.36
N VAL A 160 2.26 -11.63 -14.02
CA VAL A 160 1.78 -11.29 -12.67
C VAL A 160 0.62 -10.30 -12.77
N LEU A 161 -0.40 -10.49 -11.96
CA LEU A 161 -1.41 -9.47 -11.69
C LEU A 161 -1.18 -8.90 -10.29
N VAL A 162 -0.81 -7.64 -10.23
CA VAL A 162 -0.70 -6.88 -8.96
C VAL A 162 -2.05 -6.24 -8.67
N ILE A 163 -2.56 -6.46 -7.46
CA ILE A 163 -3.86 -5.98 -6.99
C ILE A 163 -3.63 -5.13 -5.75
N ASP A 164 -4.00 -3.85 -5.81
CA ASP A 164 -4.02 -2.96 -4.64
C ASP A 164 -5.46 -2.69 -4.24
N VAL A 165 -5.90 -3.33 -3.15
CA VAL A 165 -7.28 -3.22 -2.65
C VAL A 165 -7.39 -2.03 -1.72
N GLY A 166 -7.74 -0.88 -2.27
CA GLY A 166 -7.95 0.35 -1.52
C GLY A 166 -9.28 0.43 -0.77
N GLY A 167 -9.53 1.57 -0.11
CA GLY A 167 -10.80 1.81 0.55
C GLY A 167 -11.93 2.13 -0.43
N GLY A 168 -11.65 2.94 -1.45
CA GLY A 168 -12.65 3.41 -2.40
C GLY A 168 -12.49 2.87 -3.81
N SER A 169 -11.33 2.34 -4.16
CA SER A 169 -11.02 1.74 -5.46
C SER A 169 -10.12 0.52 -5.30
N THR A 170 -10.02 -0.27 -6.35
CA THR A 170 -9.07 -1.38 -6.47
C THR A 170 -8.30 -1.22 -7.78
N GLU A 171 -7.00 -1.04 -7.66
CA GLU A 171 -6.09 -0.94 -8.80
C GLU A 171 -5.59 -2.34 -9.17
N MET A 172 -5.66 -2.67 -10.45
CA MET A 172 -5.17 -3.92 -11.02
C MET A 172 -4.17 -3.63 -12.13
N SER A 173 -3.00 -4.25 -12.07
CA SER A 173 -1.92 -4.07 -13.06
C SER A 173 -1.40 -5.41 -13.52
N TRP A 174 -1.52 -5.67 -14.82
CA TRP A 174 -1.00 -6.88 -15.47
C TRP A 174 0.42 -6.64 -15.95
N LEU A 175 1.32 -7.48 -15.49
CA LEU A 175 2.73 -7.41 -15.85
C LEU A 175 3.14 -8.68 -16.59
N LYS A 176 3.97 -8.50 -17.61
CA LYS A 176 4.61 -9.59 -18.35
C LYS A 176 6.12 -9.47 -18.21
N ARG A 177 6.79 -10.60 -18.13
CA ARG A 177 8.25 -10.66 -18.08
C ARG A 177 8.85 -10.20 -19.40
N SER A 178 9.87 -9.33 -19.32
CA SER A 178 10.67 -8.86 -20.46
C SER A 178 12.15 -9.00 -20.10
N GLY A 179 12.73 -10.15 -20.42
CA GLY A 179 14.09 -10.50 -19.97
C GLY A 179 14.16 -10.63 -18.44
N THR A 180 14.96 -9.77 -17.81
CA THR A 180 15.09 -9.66 -16.35
C THR A 180 14.06 -8.73 -15.71
N ASP A 181 13.39 -7.90 -16.52
CA ASP A 181 12.51 -6.84 -16.06
C ASP A 181 11.02 -7.21 -16.21
N TRP A 182 10.16 -6.40 -15.59
CA TRP A 182 8.72 -6.50 -15.67
C TRP A 182 8.14 -5.29 -16.40
N THR A 183 7.25 -5.53 -17.37
CA THR A 183 6.57 -4.48 -18.11
C THR A 183 5.07 -4.58 -17.82
N THR A 184 4.45 -3.49 -17.40
CA THR A 184 3.01 -3.38 -17.28
C THR A 184 2.41 -3.35 -18.69
N THR A 185 1.60 -4.34 -19.02
CA THR A 185 0.92 -4.47 -20.33
C THR A 185 -0.47 -3.87 -20.32
N ALA A 186 -1.12 -3.89 -19.16
CA ALA A 186 -2.44 -3.29 -18.95
C ALA A 186 -2.60 -2.88 -17.49
N TRP A 187 -3.50 -1.95 -17.23
CA TRP A 187 -3.92 -1.58 -15.89
C TRP A 187 -5.37 -1.11 -15.90
N MET A 188 -6.04 -1.21 -14.77
CA MET A 188 -7.35 -0.61 -14.53
C MET A 188 -7.50 -0.19 -13.07
N SER A 189 -8.42 0.74 -12.83
CA SER A 189 -8.91 1.08 -11.50
C SER A 189 -10.42 0.83 -11.47
N ALA A 190 -10.84 -0.16 -10.69
CA ALA A 190 -12.25 -0.41 -10.43
C ALA A 190 -12.73 0.55 -9.32
N PRO A 191 -13.88 1.25 -9.46
CA PRO A 191 -14.42 2.13 -8.43
C PRO A 191 -15.10 1.33 -7.30
N VAL A 192 -14.45 0.27 -6.87
CA VAL A 192 -14.85 -0.69 -5.84
C VAL A 192 -13.66 -0.95 -4.93
N GLY A 193 -13.75 -0.48 -3.70
CA GLY A 193 -12.80 -0.76 -2.62
C GLY A 193 -13.55 -1.26 -1.40
N VAL A 194 -12.83 -1.59 -0.32
CA VAL A 194 -13.46 -2.22 0.85
C VAL A 194 -14.52 -1.34 1.53
N VAL A 195 -14.35 -0.02 1.54
CA VAL A 195 -15.33 0.91 2.13
C VAL A 195 -16.54 1.02 1.22
N THR A 196 -16.34 1.29 -0.07
CA THR A 196 -17.45 1.45 -1.03
C THR A 196 -18.25 0.17 -1.19
N LEU A 197 -17.61 -1.00 -1.16
CA LEU A 197 -18.30 -2.29 -1.27
C LEU A 197 -19.10 -2.61 0.00
N ALA A 198 -18.55 -2.38 1.18
CA ALA A 198 -19.25 -2.55 2.44
C ALA A 198 -20.45 -1.60 2.59
N GLU A 199 -20.32 -0.36 2.10
CA GLU A 199 -21.43 0.62 2.10
C GLU A 199 -22.55 0.24 1.12
N ARG A 200 -22.22 -0.38 -0.03
CA ARG A 200 -23.23 -0.87 -0.99
C ARG A 200 -23.95 -2.12 -0.50
N HIS A 201 -23.25 -2.94 0.27
CA HIS A 201 -23.75 -4.21 0.81
C HIS A 201 -23.62 -4.24 2.34
N PRO A 202 -24.42 -3.42 3.06
CA PRO A 202 -24.38 -3.44 4.53
C PRO A 202 -24.74 -4.82 5.06
N GLU A 203 -23.97 -5.31 6.04
CA GLU A 203 -24.13 -6.65 6.55
C GLU A 203 -25.46 -6.79 7.31
N PRO A 204 -26.35 -7.70 6.89
CA PRO A 204 -27.62 -7.94 7.61
C PRO A 204 -27.36 -8.75 8.88
N PRO A 205 -28.27 -8.70 9.88
CA PRO A 205 -28.13 -9.45 11.13
C PRO A 205 -27.92 -10.96 10.95
N ASN A 206 -28.47 -11.54 9.88
CA ASN A 206 -28.31 -12.94 9.50
C ASN A 206 -27.60 -13.01 8.12
N SER A 207 -26.39 -12.47 8.05
CA SER A 207 -25.59 -12.50 6.85
C SER A 207 -25.28 -13.95 6.45
N GLY A 208 -25.64 -14.30 5.22
CA GLY A 208 -25.42 -15.62 4.63
C GLY A 208 -24.61 -15.55 3.35
N GLU A 209 -24.44 -16.72 2.72
CA GLU A 209 -23.66 -16.85 1.48
C GLU A 209 -24.16 -15.91 0.38
N ALA A 210 -25.48 -15.76 0.21
CA ALA A 210 -26.04 -14.90 -0.83
C ALA A 210 -25.64 -13.41 -0.69
N TRP A 211 -25.49 -12.92 0.54
CA TRP A 211 -24.99 -11.56 0.77
C TRP A 211 -23.50 -11.41 0.39
N TYR A 212 -22.69 -12.40 0.74
CA TYR A 212 -21.27 -12.40 0.39
C TYR A 212 -21.08 -12.52 -1.13
N GLU A 213 -21.83 -13.42 -1.79
CA GLU A 213 -21.83 -13.57 -3.25
C GLU A 213 -22.27 -12.30 -3.99
N ALA A 214 -23.17 -11.50 -3.42
CA ALA A 214 -23.54 -10.21 -4.01
C ALA A 214 -22.36 -9.23 -4.04
N MET A 215 -21.50 -9.22 -3.03
CA MET A 215 -20.25 -8.44 -3.03
C MET A 215 -19.26 -8.95 -4.08
N VAL A 216 -19.12 -10.28 -4.20
CA VAL A 216 -18.25 -10.90 -5.22
C VAL A 216 -18.75 -10.55 -6.62
N ALA A 217 -20.06 -10.62 -6.85
CA ALA A 217 -20.68 -10.29 -8.14
C ALA A 217 -20.53 -8.80 -8.50
N ASP A 218 -20.66 -7.87 -7.54
CA ASP A 218 -20.48 -6.43 -7.78
C ASP A 218 -19.04 -6.14 -8.25
N MET A 219 -18.03 -6.71 -7.56
CA MET A 219 -16.63 -6.56 -7.99
C MET A 219 -16.39 -7.26 -9.32
N GLY A 220 -16.97 -8.44 -9.56
CA GLY A 220 -16.89 -9.15 -10.84
C GLY A 220 -17.45 -8.32 -12.02
N ALA A 221 -18.58 -7.63 -11.80
CA ALA A 221 -19.15 -6.71 -12.78
C ALA A 221 -18.21 -5.51 -13.06
N ALA A 222 -17.58 -4.96 -12.02
CA ALA A 222 -16.61 -3.87 -12.17
C ALA A 222 -15.37 -4.30 -12.97
N ILE A 223 -14.87 -5.53 -12.75
CA ILE A 223 -13.76 -6.10 -13.53
C ILE A 223 -14.18 -6.26 -15.01
N ALA A 224 -15.36 -6.82 -15.27
CA ALA A 224 -15.88 -7.01 -16.62
C ALA A 224 -16.06 -5.66 -17.35
N ALA A 225 -16.57 -4.64 -16.65
CA ALA A 225 -16.71 -3.29 -17.19
C ALA A 225 -15.37 -2.63 -17.56
N GLY A 226 -14.27 -3.03 -16.92
CA GLY A 226 -12.92 -2.59 -17.27
C GLY A 226 -12.44 -3.06 -18.64
N GLY A 227 -13.08 -4.08 -19.21
CA GLY A 227 -12.89 -4.54 -20.60
C GLY A 227 -11.51 -5.10 -20.91
N ILE A 228 -10.69 -5.42 -19.90
CA ILE A 228 -9.37 -6.00 -20.13
C ILE A 228 -9.52 -7.49 -20.40
N VAL A 229 -9.38 -7.83 -21.69
CA VAL A 229 -9.38 -9.21 -22.18
C VAL A 229 -8.04 -9.46 -22.85
N ASP A 230 -7.26 -10.38 -22.27
CA ASP A 230 -5.96 -10.83 -22.78
C ASP A 230 -5.89 -12.35 -22.62
N GLU A 231 -6.43 -13.08 -23.63
CA GLU A 231 -6.46 -14.54 -23.61
C GLU A 231 -5.06 -15.17 -23.46
N PRO A 232 -4.00 -14.69 -24.15
CA PRO A 232 -2.64 -15.18 -23.92
C PRO A 232 -2.16 -14.99 -22.49
N MET A 233 -2.53 -13.89 -21.82
CA MET A 233 -2.22 -13.65 -20.43
C MET A 233 -3.03 -14.59 -19.52
N LEU A 234 -4.33 -14.73 -19.79
CA LEU A 234 -5.22 -15.61 -19.04
C LEU A 234 -4.76 -17.07 -19.10
N ASP A 235 -4.24 -17.52 -20.23
CA ASP A 235 -3.68 -18.86 -20.39
C ASP A 235 -2.44 -19.10 -19.51
N LEU A 236 -1.61 -18.07 -19.26
CA LEU A 236 -0.52 -18.19 -18.31
C LEU A 236 -1.01 -18.44 -16.88
N PHE A 237 -2.14 -17.81 -16.50
CA PHE A 237 -2.78 -18.09 -15.21
C PHE A 237 -3.34 -19.51 -15.13
N ARG A 238 -4.08 -19.96 -16.17
CA ARG A 238 -4.62 -21.33 -16.26
C ARG A 238 -3.54 -22.41 -16.22
N GLN A 239 -2.36 -22.11 -16.76
CA GLN A 239 -1.21 -23.01 -16.78
C GLN A 239 -0.31 -22.90 -15.54
N ASN A 240 -0.71 -22.13 -14.52
CA ASN A 240 0.08 -21.86 -13.31
C ASN A 240 1.47 -21.26 -13.57
N ARG A 241 1.64 -20.54 -14.68
CA ARG A 241 2.85 -19.80 -15.08
C ARG A 241 2.79 -18.33 -14.65
N ALA A 242 1.65 -17.90 -14.11
CA ALA A 242 1.40 -16.59 -13.55
C ALA A 242 0.93 -16.70 -12.10
N HIS A 243 0.95 -15.59 -11.38
CA HIS A 243 0.41 -15.52 -10.01
C HIS A 243 -0.15 -14.13 -9.70
N LEU A 244 -0.88 -14.03 -8.58
CA LEU A 244 -1.33 -12.76 -8.02
C LEU A 244 -0.31 -12.21 -7.02
N VAL A 245 -0.19 -10.89 -6.95
CA VAL A 245 0.39 -10.16 -5.81
C VAL A 245 -0.69 -9.28 -5.25
N GLY A 246 -1.16 -9.56 -4.04
CA GLY A 246 -2.19 -8.78 -3.37
C GLY A 246 -1.60 -7.89 -2.30
N THR A 247 -1.89 -6.59 -2.35
CA THR A 247 -1.46 -5.61 -1.34
C THR A 247 -2.64 -4.97 -0.64
N SER A 248 -2.36 -4.30 0.44
CA SER A 248 -3.24 -3.52 1.31
C SER A 248 -3.63 -4.20 2.63
N GLY A 249 -4.37 -3.43 3.46
CA GLY A 249 -4.86 -3.91 4.75
C GLY A 249 -5.85 -5.06 4.67
N ALA A 250 -6.62 -5.16 3.58
CA ALA A 250 -7.55 -6.25 3.36
C ALA A 250 -6.82 -7.59 3.18
N ILE A 251 -5.88 -7.64 2.24
CA ILE A 251 -5.11 -8.85 1.93
C ILE A 251 -4.22 -9.27 3.10
N THR A 252 -3.57 -8.32 3.76
CA THR A 252 -2.73 -8.63 4.92
C THR A 252 -3.54 -9.10 6.13
N SER A 253 -4.81 -8.69 6.26
CA SER A 253 -5.72 -9.22 7.29
C SER A 253 -6.09 -10.68 7.02
N LEU A 254 -6.41 -11.05 5.77
CA LEU A 254 -6.64 -12.45 5.39
C LEU A 254 -5.43 -13.33 5.72
N ALA A 255 -4.22 -12.85 5.40
CA ALA A 255 -2.98 -13.54 5.76
C ALA A 255 -2.81 -13.69 7.28
N GLY A 256 -3.17 -12.67 8.07
CA GLY A 256 -3.16 -12.75 9.53
C GLY A 256 -4.12 -13.80 10.09
N ILE A 257 -5.31 -13.93 9.49
CA ILE A 257 -6.33 -14.95 9.85
C ILE A 257 -5.83 -16.34 9.46
N HIS A 258 -5.32 -16.52 8.23
CA HIS A 258 -4.74 -17.79 7.77
C HIS A 258 -3.63 -18.28 8.71
N LEU A 259 -2.70 -17.39 9.08
CA LEU A 259 -1.60 -17.70 9.99
C LEU A 259 -2.02 -17.83 11.46
N ASN A 260 -3.28 -17.57 11.80
CA ASN A 260 -3.80 -17.53 13.17
C ASN A 260 -2.93 -16.68 14.11
N LEU A 261 -2.57 -15.46 13.68
CA LEU A 261 -1.66 -14.61 14.43
C LEU A 261 -2.33 -14.02 15.68
N PRO A 262 -1.74 -14.18 16.88
CA PRO A 262 -2.25 -13.56 18.11
C PRO A 262 -2.08 -12.03 18.11
N ARG A 263 -1.24 -11.51 17.24
CA ARG A 263 -1.00 -10.10 16.95
C ARG A 263 -0.44 -9.97 15.53
N TYR A 264 -0.84 -8.90 14.84
CA TYR A 264 -0.28 -8.63 13.51
C TYR A 264 1.25 -8.57 13.53
N ASN A 265 1.88 -9.29 12.61
CA ASN A 265 3.33 -9.39 12.45
C ASN A 265 3.70 -9.26 10.97
N ARG A 266 4.25 -8.10 10.61
CA ARG A 266 4.64 -7.78 9.24
C ARG A 266 5.62 -8.79 8.65
N ASP A 267 6.62 -9.21 9.42
CA ASP A 267 7.69 -10.10 8.95
C ASP A 267 7.18 -11.50 8.60
N ARG A 268 6.03 -11.90 9.15
CA ARG A 268 5.35 -13.14 8.81
C ARG A 268 4.37 -13.02 7.66
N VAL A 269 3.83 -11.83 7.44
CA VAL A 269 2.77 -11.56 6.45
C VAL A 269 3.37 -11.12 5.12
N ASP A 270 4.36 -10.20 5.14
CA ASP A 270 4.96 -9.65 3.92
C ASP A 270 5.76 -10.73 3.19
N GLY A 271 5.32 -11.05 1.99
CA GLY A 271 5.90 -12.11 1.18
C GLY A 271 5.36 -13.52 1.48
N LEU A 272 4.30 -13.67 2.26
CA LEU A 272 3.63 -14.96 2.43
C LEU A 272 3.03 -15.43 1.09
N TRP A 273 3.13 -16.72 0.81
CA TRP A 273 2.32 -17.37 -0.21
C TRP A 273 1.06 -17.94 0.42
N MET A 274 -0.07 -17.64 -0.16
CA MET A 274 -1.35 -18.25 0.14
C MET A 274 -1.87 -18.96 -1.13
N THR A 275 -2.35 -20.17 -0.97
CA THR A 275 -3.09 -20.86 -2.04
C THR A 275 -4.50 -20.27 -2.14
N ARG A 276 -5.18 -20.58 -3.23
CA ARG A 276 -6.60 -20.23 -3.37
C ARG A 276 -7.42 -20.82 -2.21
N ALA A 277 -7.20 -22.07 -1.87
CA ALA A 277 -7.88 -22.75 -0.75
C ALA A 277 -7.59 -22.06 0.61
N ASP A 278 -6.37 -21.54 0.82
CA ASP A 278 -6.05 -20.77 2.04
C ASP A 278 -6.85 -19.46 2.12
N CYS A 279 -7.04 -18.79 0.98
CA CYS A 279 -7.84 -17.56 0.90
C CYS A 279 -9.33 -17.85 1.17
N GLU A 280 -9.88 -18.92 0.57
CA GLU A 280 -11.24 -19.39 0.76
C GLU A 280 -11.48 -19.78 2.24
N ALA A 281 -10.60 -20.58 2.84
CA ALA A 281 -10.69 -20.96 4.24
C ALA A 281 -10.62 -19.77 5.21
N ALA A 282 -9.78 -18.76 4.90
CA ALA A 282 -9.71 -17.53 5.69
C ALA A 282 -11.02 -16.72 5.59
N ALA A 283 -11.62 -16.62 4.38
CA ALA A 283 -12.90 -15.96 4.17
C ALA A 283 -14.05 -16.70 4.90
N ASP A 284 -14.08 -18.03 4.83
CA ASP A 284 -15.07 -18.86 5.53
C ASP A 284 -15.00 -18.70 7.05
N ARG A 285 -13.78 -18.69 7.58
CA ARG A 285 -13.57 -18.39 9.01
C ARG A 285 -14.12 -17.00 9.37
N LEU A 286 -13.87 -15.98 8.55
CA LEU A 286 -14.37 -14.62 8.79
C LEU A 286 -15.90 -14.55 8.72
N LYS A 287 -16.54 -15.28 7.80
CA LYS A 287 -18.00 -15.40 7.72
C LYS A 287 -18.56 -16.04 8.99
N ALA A 288 -17.96 -17.15 9.43
CA ALA A 288 -18.39 -17.91 10.62
C ALA A 288 -18.25 -17.12 11.93
N LEU A 289 -17.26 -16.21 12.04
CA LEU A 289 -17.04 -15.39 13.24
C LEU A 289 -18.14 -14.35 13.50
N GLY A 290 -18.84 -13.91 12.46
CA GLY A 290 -19.76 -12.78 12.54
C GLY A 290 -19.07 -11.45 12.90
N PRO A 291 -19.79 -10.32 12.93
CA PRO A 291 -19.20 -8.99 13.16
C PRO A 291 -18.44 -8.89 14.48
N ASP A 292 -19.03 -9.36 15.58
CA ASP A 292 -18.42 -9.31 16.92
C ASP A 292 -17.20 -10.21 17.05
N GLY A 293 -17.23 -11.39 16.41
CA GLY A 293 -16.10 -12.30 16.38
C GLY A 293 -14.92 -11.70 15.61
N ARG A 294 -15.18 -11.12 14.44
CA ARG A 294 -14.17 -10.41 13.65
C ARG A 294 -13.54 -9.24 14.39
N ALA A 295 -14.35 -8.47 15.16
CA ALA A 295 -13.85 -7.36 15.97
C ALA A 295 -12.91 -7.82 17.09
N ARG A 296 -13.08 -9.04 17.60
CA ARG A 296 -12.20 -9.65 18.63
C ARG A 296 -10.94 -10.28 18.06
N GLU A 297 -10.87 -10.52 16.74
CA GLU A 297 -9.66 -11.06 16.11
C GLU A 297 -8.51 -10.04 16.17
N ALA A 298 -7.40 -10.43 16.80
CA ALA A 298 -6.28 -9.54 17.10
C ALA A 298 -5.59 -8.96 15.84
N CYS A 299 -5.70 -9.64 14.68
CA CYS A 299 -5.18 -9.16 13.39
C CYS A 299 -6.11 -8.20 12.68
N ILE A 300 -7.39 -8.08 13.09
CA ILE A 300 -8.42 -7.26 12.46
C ILE A 300 -8.73 -6.06 13.34
N GLY A 301 -9.22 -6.32 14.54
CA GLY A 301 -9.71 -5.32 15.48
C GLY A 301 -11.05 -4.69 15.07
N PRO A 302 -11.67 -3.91 15.98
CA PRO A 302 -12.99 -3.32 15.74
C PRO A 302 -13.04 -2.38 14.54
N ASP A 303 -11.94 -1.68 14.25
CA ASP A 303 -11.87 -0.67 13.19
C ASP A 303 -11.90 -1.25 11.75
N ARG A 304 -11.75 -2.57 11.58
CA ARG A 304 -11.71 -3.26 10.28
C ARG A 304 -12.71 -4.39 10.15
N ALA A 305 -13.41 -4.73 11.23
CA ALA A 305 -14.31 -5.88 11.28
C ALA A 305 -15.43 -5.83 10.23
N ASP A 306 -15.88 -4.63 9.92
CA ASP A 306 -16.90 -4.34 8.90
C ASP A 306 -16.36 -4.34 7.46
N LEU A 307 -15.05 -4.25 7.27
CA LEU A 307 -14.42 -4.10 5.94
C LEU A 307 -13.72 -5.38 5.45
N VAL A 308 -13.38 -6.29 6.35
CA VAL A 308 -12.50 -7.41 6.01
C VAL A 308 -13.14 -8.40 5.03
N LEU A 309 -14.47 -8.62 5.14
CA LEU A 309 -15.21 -9.49 4.22
C LEU A 309 -15.35 -8.86 2.82
N ALA A 310 -15.53 -7.55 2.73
CA ALA A 310 -15.49 -6.85 1.45
C ALA A 310 -14.12 -7.05 0.76
N GLY A 311 -13.02 -7.04 1.53
CA GLY A 311 -11.69 -7.33 1.00
C GLY A 311 -11.52 -8.77 0.52
N ALA A 312 -12.10 -9.74 1.23
CA ALA A 312 -12.12 -11.14 0.81
C ALA A 312 -12.92 -11.32 -0.49
N ALA A 313 -14.10 -10.71 -0.58
CA ALA A 313 -14.95 -10.77 -1.77
C ALA A 313 -14.28 -10.14 -3.01
N ILE A 314 -13.55 -9.02 -2.83
CA ILE A 314 -12.78 -8.41 -3.91
C ILE A 314 -11.70 -9.37 -4.41
N LEU A 315 -10.93 -9.99 -3.51
CA LEU A 315 -9.87 -10.94 -3.90
C LEU A 315 -10.47 -12.14 -4.62
N GLU A 316 -11.58 -12.68 -4.11
CA GLU A 316 -12.26 -13.83 -4.71
C GLU A 316 -12.79 -13.51 -6.12
N ALA A 317 -13.42 -12.34 -6.33
CA ALA A 317 -13.85 -11.90 -7.65
C ALA A 317 -12.69 -11.83 -8.65
N VAL A 318 -11.52 -11.31 -8.20
CA VAL A 318 -10.33 -11.29 -9.04
C VAL A 318 -9.81 -12.70 -9.33
N GLN A 319 -9.81 -13.61 -8.36
CA GLN A 319 -9.41 -15.01 -8.57
C GLN A 319 -10.37 -15.80 -9.47
N ARG A 320 -11.66 -15.42 -9.51
CA ARG A 320 -12.64 -15.99 -10.46
C ARG A 320 -12.38 -15.50 -11.89
N ALA A 321 -12.07 -14.22 -12.05
CA ALA A 321 -11.77 -13.61 -13.35
C ALA A 321 -10.39 -14.01 -13.89
N TRP A 322 -9.39 -14.08 -13.02
CA TRP A 322 -7.99 -14.42 -13.32
C TRP A 322 -7.56 -15.60 -12.45
N PRO A 323 -7.84 -16.85 -12.88
CA PRO A 323 -7.66 -18.04 -12.08
C PRO A 323 -6.18 -18.24 -11.75
N SER A 324 -5.85 -18.05 -10.49
CA SER A 324 -4.51 -18.24 -9.95
C SER A 324 -4.56 -19.17 -8.74
N GLU A 325 -3.71 -20.19 -8.76
CA GLU A 325 -3.57 -21.13 -7.64
C GLU A 325 -2.94 -20.50 -6.40
N ARG A 326 -2.28 -19.33 -6.55
CA ARG A 326 -1.52 -18.72 -5.46
C ARG A 326 -1.49 -17.20 -5.51
N VAL A 327 -1.48 -16.61 -4.33
CA VAL A 327 -1.36 -15.17 -4.11
C VAL A 327 -0.12 -14.91 -3.26
N ARG A 328 0.73 -13.98 -3.70
CA ARG A 328 1.81 -13.44 -2.88
C ARG A 328 1.26 -12.25 -2.10
N VAL A 329 1.30 -12.32 -0.79
CA VAL A 329 0.82 -11.24 0.08
C VAL A 329 1.90 -10.16 0.19
N ALA A 330 1.51 -8.90 -0.01
CA ALA A 330 2.40 -7.76 0.12
C ALA A 330 1.92 -6.81 1.22
N ASP A 331 2.74 -6.61 2.28
CA ASP A 331 2.57 -5.49 3.22
C ASP A 331 3.44 -4.30 2.79
N ARG A 332 3.45 -4.07 1.50
CA ARG A 332 4.11 -2.97 0.80
C ARG A 332 3.30 -2.61 -0.44
N GLY A 333 3.49 -1.42 -1.00
CA GLY A 333 2.75 -0.93 -2.15
C GLY A 333 3.06 0.53 -2.42
N LEU A 334 2.04 1.39 -2.49
CA LEU A 334 2.14 2.81 -2.82
C LEU A 334 3.25 3.56 -2.07
N ARG A 335 3.35 3.40 -0.74
CA ARG A 335 4.36 4.12 0.07
C ARG A 335 5.79 3.70 -0.24
N GLU A 336 5.99 2.41 -0.42
CA GLU A 336 7.28 1.84 -0.79
C GLU A 336 7.67 2.30 -2.21
N GLY A 337 6.72 2.34 -3.15
CA GLY A 337 6.91 2.90 -4.47
C GLY A 337 7.31 4.37 -4.44
N LEU A 338 6.62 5.20 -3.64
CA LEU A 338 6.97 6.61 -3.44
C LEU A 338 8.39 6.79 -2.91
N LEU A 339 8.80 5.98 -1.91
CA LEU A 339 10.16 6.01 -1.37
C LEU A 339 11.20 5.64 -2.41
N LEU A 340 11.01 4.54 -3.13
CA LEU A 340 11.92 4.06 -4.16
C LEU A 340 12.05 5.07 -5.30
N GLN A 341 10.94 5.64 -5.75
CA GLN A 341 10.94 6.69 -6.76
C GLN A 341 11.74 7.89 -6.28
N ARG A 342 11.48 8.40 -5.06
CA ARG A 342 12.16 9.58 -4.53
C ARG A 342 13.65 9.36 -4.34
N MET A 343 14.05 8.17 -3.85
CA MET A 343 15.47 7.81 -3.70
C MET A 343 16.19 7.73 -5.05
N ARG A 344 15.51 7.30 -6.12
CA ARG A 344 16.09 7.28 -7.49
C ARG A 344 16.21 8.68 -8.09
N GLU A 345 15.24 9.54 -7.86
CA GLU A 345 15.27 10.94 -8.32
C GLU A 345 16.45 11.70 -7.69
N ASP A 346 16.69 11.50 -6.39
CA ASP A 346 17.78 12.15 -5.65
C ASP A 346 19.17 11.66 -6.08
N LYS A 347 19.28 10.43 -6.63
CA LYS A 347 20.51 9.87 -7.18
C LYS A 347 20.83 10.37 -8.60
N LYS A 348 19.86 10.92 -9.33
CA LYS A 348 20.10 11.46 -10.67
C LYS A 348 20.90 12.75 -10.54
N PRO A 349 22.03 12.92 -11.27
CA PRO A 349 22.78 14.16 -11.26
C PRO A 349 21.86 15.31 -11.70
N PRO A 350 21.99 16.52 -11.12
CA PRO A 350 21.19 17.66 -11.52
C PRO A 350 21.33 17.84 -13.03
N ARG A 351 20.19 17.86 -13.75
CA ARG A 351 20.17 18.11 -15.20
C ARG A 351 20.93 19.40 -15.44
N GLY A 352 22.14 19.30 -16.04
CA GLY A 352 23.05 20.40 -16.23
C GLY A 352 22.33 21.59 -16.86
N ARG A 353 22.40 22.74 -16.21
CA ARG A 353 22.12 24.01 -16.86
C ARG A 353 22.97 24.02 -18.14
N ARG A 354 22.36 23.85 -19.33
CA ARG A 354 23.00 24.08 -20.62
C ARG A 354 23.67 25.44 -20.50
N ARG A 355 24.99 25.46 -20.30
CA ARG A 355 25.80 26.67 -20.44
C ARG A 355 25.47 27.22 -21.80
N ARG A 356 24.73 28.32 -21.87
CA ARG A 356 24.70 29.16 -23.07
C ARG A 356 26.15 29.50 -23.39
N ARG A 357 26.74 28.81 -24.39
CA ARG A 357 27.98 29.23 -25.00
C ARG A 357 27.72 30.65 -25.50
N GLY A 358 28.38 31.61 -24.86
CA GLY A 358 28.38 32.99 -25.31
C GLY A 358 28.80 33.05 -26.74
N ARG A 359 28.00 33.71 -27.56
CA ARG A 359 28.38 34.12 -28.91
C ARG A 359 29.66 34.93 -28.77
N GLY A 360 30.73 34.44 -29.42
CA GLY A 360 31.99 35.17 -29.57
C GLY A 360 31.73 36.57 -30.15
N ARG A 361 32.37 37.56 -29.60
CA ARG A 361 32.49 38.92 -30.16
C ARG A 361 33.15 38.81 -31.56
N PRO A 362 32.65 39.53 -32.56
CA PRO A 362 33.39 39.68 -33.81
C PRO A 362 34.64 40.56 -33.56
N ALA A 363 35.76 40.17 -34.17
CA ALA A 363 37.00 40.93 -34.17
C ALA A 363 36.84 42.24 -34.94
N PRO A 364 37.54 43.35 -34.57
CA PRO A 364 37.51 44.57 -35.33
C PRO A 364 38.31 44.41 -36.62
N ALA A 365 37.74 44.91 -37.73
CA ALA A 365 38.41 45.02 -39.02
C ALA A 365 39.54 46.07 -38.95
N ALA A 366 40.68 45.72 -39.50
CA ALA A 366 41.75 46.63 -39.86
C ALA A 366 41.59 47.12 -41.34
#